data_0aa385a471c43d09f88af9f5a1569031
#
_entry.id   0aa385a471c43d09f88af9f5a1569031
#
_cell.length_a   1.000
_cell.length_b   1.000
_cell.length_c   1.000
_cell.angle_alpha   90.00
_cell.angle_beta   90.00
_cell.angle_gamma   90.00
#
_symmetry.space_group_name_H-M   'P 1'
#
loop_
_entity.id
_entity.type
_entity.pdbx_description
1 polymer ?
#
loop_
_entity_poly.entity_id
_entity_poly.type
_entity_poly.pdbx_seq_one_letter_code
_entity_poly.pdbx_strand_id
1 'polypeptide(L)'
;MNRIGMGLVGAGFVGPHHVDAVRRLGFVDIVAVAGSTDESGQSKAEALGARKGYGSYQALLDDPDVHVVHNATPNHLHYEVTSAALARGKHVVSDKPLAMTAAQAKRLVNEAQRAGVVAAVTFNYRGNPMVQQARTVIARGDLGTPHFLYGHYLQDWLLKDTDYSWRLDPEKGGPSSALGDIGSHWCDLAQHVTGLRITHVLGDIATVIKKRKKPLGSRDAFQAGTSDEVDVVDIKVEDLACVLVRFDNGARGSFSVGQVCGGHKNDLMLEVCGAKASLRWRQEAQNELWIGHRDKANEVLAKDPSLLDAGARGYAHLPGGHQEAWADAFCNVMREIYRCIAAGPPYPALPPMAATFEDGFRANRIVDAILESAADGGAWTRI
;
A
#
# COMPACT_ATOMS: atom_id res chain seq x y z
N MET A 1 30.31 2.52 3.53
CA MET A 1 29.15 1.64 3.22
C MET A 1 29.12 1.42 1.73
N ASN A 2 29.10 0.17 1.25
CA ASN A 2 28.93 -0.08 -0.18
C ASN A 2 27.55 0.43 -0.61
N ARG A 3 27.48 1.09 -1.77
CA ARG A 3 26.20 1.59 -2.29
C ARG A 3 25.34 0.42 -2.76
N ILE A 4 24.04 0.49 -2.51
CA ILE A 4 23.09 -0.55 -2.89
C ILE A 4 22.45 -0.15 -4.22
N GLY A 5 22.53 -1.03 -5.21
CA GLY A 5 21.93 -0.80 -6.53
C GLY A 5 20.45 -1.18 -6.55
N MET A 6 19.60 -0.25 -6.95
CA MET A 6 18.16 -0.44 -7.15
C MET A 6 17.84 -0.56 -8.64
N GLY A 7 17.02 -1.54 -9.02
CA GLY A 7 16.38 -1.64 -10.31
C GLY A 7 14.86 -1.44 -10.18
N LEU A 8 14.25 -0.66 -11.08
CA LEU A 8 12.81 -0.41 -11.13
C LEU A 8 12.17 -1.15 -12.30
N VAL A 9 11.16 -1.95 -12.02
CA VAL A 9 10.27 -2.55 -13.03
C VAL A 9 8.88 -1.92 -12.90
N GLY A 10 8.44 -1.21 -13.94
CA GLY A 10 7.21 -0.42 -13.92
C GLY A 10 7.44 1.03 -13.50
N ALA A 11 7.46 1.93 -14.49
CA ALA A 11 7.66 3.38 -14.31
C ALA A 11 6.35 4.15 -14.59
N GLY A 12 5.19 3.61 -14.17
CA GLY A 12 3.91 4.29 -14.15
C GLY A 12 3.80 5.26 -12.97
N PHE A 13 2.58 5.56 -12.51
CA PHE A 13 2.32 6.55 -11.45
C PHE A 13 3.19 6.37 -10.20
N VAL A 14 3.30 5.14 -9.66
CA VAL A 14 4.02 4.91 -8.39
C VAL A 14 5.53 4.73 -8.56
N GLY A 15 6.01 4.31 -9.74
CA GLY A 15 7.42 4.06 -9.99
C GLY A 15 8.35 5.24 -9.68
N PRO A 16 8.06 6.48 -10.15
CA PRO A 16 8.82 7.67 -9.80
C PRO A 16 8.91 7.92 -8.29
N HIS A 17 7.86 7.62 -7.52
CA HIS A 17 7.86 7.77 -6.07
C HIS A 17 8.77 6.77 -5.36
N HIS A 18 8.92 5.54 -5.91
CA HIS A 18 9.95 4.60 -5.44
C HIS A 18 11.34 5.17 -5.63
N VAL A 19 11.61 5.76 -6.80
CA VAL A 19 12.91 6.38 -7.10
C VAL A 19 13.20 7.56 -6.17
N ASP A 20 12.24 8.46 -6.00
CA ASP A 20 12.40 9.64 -5.13
C ASP A 20 12.64 9.26 -3.67
N ALA A 21 11.90 8.26 -3.17
CA ALA A 21 12.05 7.79 -1.80
C ALA A 21 13.45 7.24 -1.54
N VAL A 22 14.00 6.40 -2.45
CA VAL A 22 15.33 5.82 -2.26
C VAL A 22 16.46 6.81 -2.49
N ARG A 23 16.30 7.81 -3.36
CA ARG A 23 17.26 8.92 -3.52
C ARG A 23 17.47 9.69 -2.22
N ARG A 24 16.41 9.92 -1.48
CA ARG A 24 16.48 10.62 -0.18
C ARG A 24 17.26 9.83 0.89
N LEU A 25 17.54 8.54 0.67
CA LEU A 25 18.37 7.73 1.59
C LEU A 25 19.86 8.05 1.49
N GLY A 26 20.33 8.52 0.33
CA GLY A 26 21.72 8.97 0.11
C GLY A 26 22.75 7.85 -0.17
N PHE A 27 22.44 6.59 0.12
CA PHE A 27 23.34 5.44 -0.05
C PHE A 27 22.84 4.40 -1.07
N VAL A 28 21.78 4.73 -1.82
CA VAL A 28 21.21 3.88 -2.88
C VAL A 28 21.45 4.52 -4.25
N ASP A 29 21.85 3.70 -5.21
CA ASP A 29 21.99 4.08 -6.61
C ASP A 29 20.82 3.59 -7.43
N ILE A 30 20.25 4.43 -8.27
CA ILE A 30 19.27 4.02 -9.27
C ILE A 30 20.04 3.46 -10.46
N VAL A 31 20.17 2.13 -10.49
CA VAL A 31 21.00 1.44 -11.50
C VAL A 31 20.24 1.30 -12.80
N ALA A 32 19.03 0.79 -12.75
CA ALA A 32 18.33 0.40 -13.96
C ALA A 32 16.79 0.63 -13.88
N VAL A 33 16.19 0.86 -15.04
CA VAL A 33 14.73 0.86 -15.23
C VAL A 33 14.38 -0.07 -16.38
N ALA A 34 13.37 -0.92 -16.19
CA ALA A 34 12.84 -1.74 -17.26
C ALA A 34 11.59 -1.11 -17.89
N GLY A 35 11.58 -1.03 -19.22
CA GLY A 35 10.43 -0.74 -20.06
C GLY A 35 9.86 -2.00 -20.70
N SER A 36 8.92 -1.83 -21.64
CA SER A 36 8.36 -2.91 -22.47
C SER A 36 9.13 -3.10 -23.79
N THR A 37 9.97 -2.14 -24.17
CA THR A 37 10.91 -2.17 -25.29
C THR A 37 12.20 -1.46 -24.87
N ASP A 38 13.29 -1.65 -25.59
CA ASP A 38 14.58 -1.01 -25.30
C ASP A 38 14.46 0.52 -25.34
N GLU A 39 13.74 1.07 -26.33
CA GLU A 39 13.49 2.52 -26.45
C GLU A 39 12.71 3.04 -25.23
N SER A 40 11.67 2.30 -24.82
CA SER A 40 10.87 2.66 -23.64
C SER A 40 11.69 2.57 -22.35
N GLY A 41 12.53 1.54 -22.23
CA GLY A 41 13.44 1.37 -21.09
C GLY A 41 14.43 2.53 -21.00
N GLN A 42 15.07 2.88 -22.12
CA GLN A 42 16.04 3.98 -22.18
C GLN A 42 15.40 5.33 -21.86
N SER A 43 14.26 5.64 -22.48
CA SER A 43 13.53 6.90 -22.23
C SER A 43 13.12 7.05 -20.76
N LYS A 44 12.62 5.97 -20.13
CA LYS A 44 12.27 5.97 -18.70
C LYS A 44 13.48 6.09 -17.80
N ALA A 45 14.60 5.45 -18.17
CA ALA A 45 15.85 5.57 -17.42
C ALA A 45 16.37 7.01 -17.42
N GLU A 46 16.35 7.69 -18.57
CA GLU A 46 16.72 9.10 -18.71
C GLU A 46 15.79 10.00 -17.85
N ALA A 47 14.48 9.82 -17.98
CA ALA A 47 13.49 10.61 -17.23
C ALA A 47 13.65 10.46 -15.72
N LEU A 48 14.02 9.27 -15.27
CA LEU A 48 14.22 8.95 -13.85
C LEU A 48 15.69 9.06 -13.39
N GLY A 49 16.62 9.46 -14.28
CA GLY A 49 18.04 9.59 -13.95
C GLY A 49 18.67 8.28 -13.47
N ALA A 50 18.26 7.15 -14.04
CA ALA A 50 18.88 5.85 -13.84
C ALA A 50 20.06 5.69 -14.81
N ARG A 51 21.03 4.80 -14.47
CA ARG A 51 22.22 4.61 -15.29
C ARG A 51 21.96 3.81 -16.56
N LYS A 52 20.98 2.88 -16.52
CA LYS A 52 20.71 1.91 -17.60
C LYS A 52 19.21 1.79 -17.85
N GLY A 53 18.80 1.66 -19.10
CA GLY A 53 17.44 1.29 -19.52
C GLY A 53 17.45 -0.10 -20.15
N TYR A 54 16.45 -0.93 -19.81
CA TYR A 54 16.29 -2.28 -20.36
C TYR A 54 14.89 -2.44 -20.99
N GLY A 55 14.80 -3.17 -22.09
CA GLY A 55 13.54 -3.48 -22.78
C GLY A 55 12.73 -4.60 -22.12
N SER A 56 13.28 -5.25 -21.10
CA SER A 56 12.59 -6.30 -20.37
C SER A 56 13.04 -6.34 -18.92
N TYR A 57 12.15 -6.82 -18.03
CA TYR A 57 12.53 -7.01 -16.63
C TYR A 57 13.56 -8.13 -16.47
N GLN A 58 13.56 -9.15 -17.32
CA GLN A 58 14.54 -10.23 -17.29
C GLN A 58 15.96 -9.69 -17.45
N ALA A 59 16.20 -8.83 -18.44
CA ALA A 59 17.50 -8.20 -18.66
C ALA A 59 17.94 -7.34 -17.47
N LEU A 60 17.01 -6.58 -16.85
CA LEU A 60 17.29 -5.84 -15.63
C LEU A 60 17.67 -6.77 -14.47
N LEU A 61 16.97 -7.91 -14.31
CA LEU A 61 17.26 -8.87 -13.24
C LEU A 61 18.63 -9.55 -13.39
N ASP A 62 19.13 -9.68 -14.60
CA ASP A 62 20.43 -10.28 -14.90
C ASP A 62 21.59 -9.30 -14.70
N ASP A 63 21.32 -8.00 -14.47
CA ASP A 63 22.34 -7.00 -14.15
C ASP A 63 22.93 -7.25 -12.74
N PRO A 64 24.26 -7.50 -12.61
CA PRO A 64 24.89 -7.74 -11.33
C PRO A 64 24.91 -6.51 -10.40
N ASP A 65 24.83 -5.29 -10.95
CA ASP A 65 24.78 -4.06 -10.17
C ASP A 65 23.40 -3.84 -9.50
N VAL A 66 22.36 -4.55 -9.93
CA VAL A 66 21.02 -4.50 -9.33
C VAL A 66 20.97 -5.48 -8.17
N HIS A 67 20.90 -4.96 -6.95
CA HIS A 67 20.78 -5.73 -5.70
C HIS A 67 19.35 -5.84 -5.22
N VAL A 68 18.56 -4.80 -5.43
CA VAL A 68 17.17 -4.67 -4.99
C VAL A 68 16.29 -4.36 -6.19
N VAL A 69 15.20 -5.12 -6.34
CA VAL A 69 14.22 -4.90 -7.40
C VAL A 69 12.98 -4.26 -6.80
N HIS A 70 12.59 -3.10 -7.31
CA HIS A 70 11.31 -2.48 -7.03
C HIS A 70 10.32 -2.88 -8.12
N ASN A 71 9.29 -3.63 -7.74
CA ASN A 71 8.23 -4.04 -8.64
C ASN A 71 7.03 -3.11 -8.48
N ALA A 72 6.89 -2.17 -9.41
CA ALA A 72 5.82 -1.17 -9.50
C ALA A 72 5.00 -1.33 -10.80
N THR A 73 4.90 -2.56 -11.28
CA THR A 73 4.13 -2.93 -12.47
C THR A 73 2.61 -2.90 -12.20
N PRO A 74 1.74 -3.05 -13.22
CA PRO A 74 0.34 -3.42 -12.99
C PRO A 74 0.21 -4.79 -12.28
N ASN A 75 -0.87 -4.96 -11.53
CA ASN A 75 -1.07 -6.10 -10.60
C ASN A 75 -0.82 -7.48 -11.22
N HIS A 76 -1.21 -7.70 -12.48
CA HIS A 76 -1.05 -9.00 -13.16
C HIS A 76 0.41 -9.43 -13.33
N LEU A 77 1.34 -8.49 -13.30
CA LEU A 77 2.78 -8.76 -13.41
C LEU A 77 3.48 -8.89 -12.05
N HIS A 78 2.79 -8.54 -10.94
CA HIS A 78 3.42 -8.57 -9.61
C HIS A 78 3.99 -9.94 -9.27
N TYR A 79 3.22 -11.00 -9.46
CA TYR A 79 3.66 -12.36 -9.16
C TYR A 79 4.86 -12.78 -10.00
N GLU A 80 4.77 -12.62 -11.32
CA GLU A 80 5.79 -13.08 -12.27
C GLU A 80 7.13 -12.37 -12.04
N VAL A 81 7.11 -11.03 -11.99
CA VAL A 81 8.33 -10.22 -11.81
C VAL A 81 8.96 -10.47 -10.44
N THR A 82 8.15 -10.53 -9.39
CA THR A 82 8.64 -10.78 -8.03
C THR A 82 9.25 -12.17 -7.90
N SER A 83 8.58 -13.21 -8.40
CA SER A 83 9.08 -14.59 -8.39
C SER A 83 10.42 -14.71 -9.16
N ALA A 84 10.51 -14.09 -10.34
CA ALA A 84 11.73 -14.05 -11.13
C ALA A 84 12.90 -13.34 -10.42
N ALA A 85 12.62 -12.27 -9.68
CA ALA A 85 13.62 -11.55 -8.90
C ALA A 85 14.12 -12.39 -7.71
N LEU A 86 13.20 -13.05 -6.98
CA LEU A 86 13.53 -13.95 -5.87
C LEU A 86 14.37 -15.14 -6.34
N ALA A 87 14.04 -15.72 -7.50
CA ALA A 87 14.81 -16.83 -8.09
C ALA A 87 16.27 -16.45 -8.43
N ARG A 88 16.56 -15.15 -8.64
CA ARG A 88 17.90 -14.61 -8.86
C ARG A 88 18.57 -14.11 -7.57
N GLY A 89 17.98 -14.38 -6.41
CA GLY A 89 18.52 -13.95 -5.11
C GLY A 89 18.50 -12.44 -4.89
N LYS A 90 17.65 -11.69 -5.64
CA LYS A 90 17.52 -10.24 -5.45
C LYS A 90 16.60 -9.94 -4.27
N HIS A 91 16.91 -8.89 -3.50
CA HIS A 91 15.94 -8.30 -2.57
C HIS A 91 14.77 -7.73 -3.36
N VAL A 92 13.57 -7.73 -2.79
CA VAL A 92 12.38 -7.25 -3.48
C VAL A 92 11.58 -6.27 -2.63
N VAL A 93 11.21 -5.16 -3.25
CA VAL A 93 10.19 -4.22 -2.75
C VAL A 93 9.05 -4.22 -3.76
N SER A 94 7.97 -4.92 -3.46
CA SER A 94 6.80 -5.00 -4.34
C SER A 94 5.77 -3.94 -3.98
N ASP A 95 5.14 -3.31 -4.97
CA ASP A 95 3.94 -2.52 -4.70
C ASP A 95 2.77 -3.43 -4.30
N LYS A 96 1.76 -2.84 -3.70
CA LYS A 96 0.51 -3.50 -3.31
C LYS A 96 -0.50 -3.51 -4.49
N PRO A 97 -1.37 -4.51 -4.56
CA PRO A 97 -1.40 -5.76 -3.77
C PRO A 97 -0.18 -6.63 -4.10
N LEU A 98 0.27 -7.47 -3.16
CA LEU A 98 1.44 -8.34 -3.38
C LEU A 98 1.29 -9.23 -4.62
N ALA A 99 0.06 -9.68 -4.88
CA ALA A 99 -0.33 -10.43 -6.07
C ALA A 99 -1.82 -10.24 -6.35
N MET A 100 -2.34 -10.78 -7.45
CA MET A 100 -3.78 -10.71 -7.78
C MET A 100 -4.65 -11.59 -6.88
N THR A 101 -4.09 -12.67 -6.30
CA THR A 101 -4.81 -13.61 -5.44
C THR A 101 -3.98 -13.99 -4.22
N ALA A 102 -4.65 -14.40 -3.13
CA ALA A 102 -3.96 -14.90 -1.92
C ALA A 102 -3.11 -16.15 -2.22
N ALA A 103 -3.54 -17.02 -3.15
CA ALA A 103 -2.76 -18.19 -3.53
C ALA A 103 -1.41 -17.83 -4.16
N GLN A 104 -1.37 -16.84 -5.06
CA GLN A 104 -0.13 -16.30 -5.62
C GLN A 104 0.74 -15.64 -4.54
N ALA A 105 0.12 -14.79 -3.68
CA ALA A 105 0.83 -14.13 -2.59
C ALA A 105 1.47 -15.14 -1.62
N LYS A 106 0.78 -16.25 -1.28
CA LYS A 106 1.36 -17.32 -0.43
C LYS A 106 2.56 -18.02 -1.08
N ARG A 107 2.54 -18.20 -2.40
CA ARG A 107 3.72 -18.74 -3.11
C ARG A 107 4.90 -17.80 -2.99
N LEU A 108 4.70 -16.47 -3.17
CA LEU A 108 5.76 -15.46 -3.03
C LEU A 108 6.34 -15.43 -1.61
N VAL A 109 5.52 -15.58 -0.57
CA VAL A 109 6.00 -15.72 0.82
C VAL A 109 6.98 -16.90 0.93
N ASN A 110 6.59 -18.06 0.42
CA ASN A 110 7.42 -19.28 0.48
C ASN A 110 8.71 -19.14 -0.35
N GLU A 111 8.63 -18.48 -1.50
CA GLU A 111 9.78 -18.20 -2.37
C GLU A 111 10.76 -17.24 -1.71
N ALA A 112 10.29 -16.15 -1.09
CA ALA A 112 11.11 -15.20 -0.36
C ALA A 112 11.84 -15.86 0.83
N GLN A 113 11.14 -16.71 1.58
CA GLN A 113 11.73 -17.48 2.69
C GLN A 113 12.86 -18.40 2.19
N ARG A 114 12.65 -19.10 1.06
CA ARG A 114 13.68 -19.97 0.47
C ARG A 114 14.87 -19.20 -0.09
N ALA A 115 14.62 -18.03 -0.68
CA ALA A 115 15.68 -17.18 -1.22
C ALA A 115 16.53 -16.53 -0.11
N GLY A 116 16.02 -16.43 1.12
CA GLY A 116 16.75 -15.83 2.24
C GLY A 116 17.07 -14.35 2.07
N VAL A 117 16.24 -13.62 1.32
CA VAL A 117 16.42 -12.19 1.00
C VAL A 117 15.42 -11.32 1.73
N VAL A 118 15.68 -10.02 1.79
CA VAL A 118 14.70 -9.06 2.28
C VAL A 118 13.61 -8.88 1.23
N ALA A 119 12.36 -9.09 1.63
CA ALA A 119 11.18 -8.98 0.77
C ALA A 119 10.08 -8.19 1.49
N ALA A 120 9.66 -7.06 0.91
CA ALA A 120 8.72 -6.11 1.52
C ALA A 120 7.63 -5.67 0.54
N VAL A 121 6.47 -5.27 1.09
CA VAL A 121 5.33 -4.68 0.35
C VAL A 121 5.15 -3.22 0.77
N THR A 122 4.80 -2.35 -0.18
CA THR A 122 4.66 -0.91 0.08
C THR A 122 3.30 -0.52 0.66
N PHE A 123 3.02 -0.87 1.91
CA PHE A 123 1.95 -0.24 2.67
C PHE A 123 2.46 1.07 3.29
N ASN A 124 2.57 2.09 2.46
CA ASN A 124 3.26 3.34 2.76
C ASN A 124 2.67 4.14 3.93
N TYR A 125 1.37 4.03 4.21
CA TYR A 125 0.75 4.75 5.34
C TYR A 125 1.31 4.34 6.70
N ARG A 126 1.87 3.14 6.82
CA ARG A 126 2.62 2.73 8.01
C ARG A 126 3.78 3.68 8.34
N GLY A 127 4.40 4.32 7.33
CA GLY A 127 5.52 5.25 7.51
C GLY A 127 5.14 6.65 7.99
N ASN A 128 3.84 6.97 8.12
CA ASN A 128 3.42 8.28 8.62
C ASN A 128 3.75 8.44 10.12
N PRO A 129 4.37 9.54 10.56
CA PRO A 129 4.73 9.76 11.96
C PRO A 129 3.55 9.63 12.92
N MET A 130 2.37 10.16 12.54
CA MET A 130 1.18 10.11 13.39
C MET A 130 0.55 8.71 13.45
N VAL A 131 0.72 7.89 12.42
CA VAL A 131 0.36 6.46 12.45
C VAL A 131 1.28 5.70 13.41
N GLN A 132 2.57 5.99 13.41
CA GLN A 132 3.51 5.41 14.38
C GLN A 132 3.23 5.90 15.81
N GLN A 133 2.83 7.15 15.97
CA GLN A 133 2.37 7.69 17.26
C GLN A 133 1.10 6.95 17.74
N ALA A 134 0.11 6.77 16.86
CA ALA A 134 -1.10 6.01 17.17
C ALA A 134 -0.77 4.59 17.65
N ARG A 135 0.09 3.89 16.90
CA ARG A 135 0.58 2.56 17.26
C ARG A 135 1.27 2.55 18.63
N THR A 136 2.12 3.54 18.91
CA THR A 136 2.86 3.65 20.18
C THR A 136 1.91 3.87 21.36
N VAL A 137 0.95 4.77 21.22
CA VAL A 137 -0.08 5.06 22.23
C VAL A 137 -0.94 3.82 22.53
N ILE A 138 -1.33 3.08 21.51
CA ILE A 138 -2.11 1.83 21.69
C ILE A 138 -1.27 0.75 22.35
N ALA A 139 -0.04 0.54 21.89
CA ALA A 139 0.87 -0.46 22.46
C ALA A 139 1.22 -0.21 23.92
N ARG A 140 1.27 1.06 24.33
CA ARG A 140 1.46 1.47 25.75
C ARG A 140 0.21 1.21 26.62
N GLY A 141 -0.95 0.97 26.00
CA GLY A 141 -2.21 0.67 26.69
C GLY A 141 -3.00 1.91 27.12
N ASP A 142 -2.73 3.07 26.58
CA ASP A 142 -3.41 4.34 26.91
C ASP A 142 -4.89 4.34 26.50
N LEU A 143 -5.22 3.64 25.41
CA LEU A 143 -6.62 3.44 25.00
C LEU A 143 -7.33 2.36 25.84
N GLY A 144 -6.61 1.57 26.64
CA GLY A 144 -7.12 0.32 27.17
C GLY A 144 -7.31 -0.73 26.07
N THR A 145 -8.09 -1.77 26.32
CA THR A 145 -8.36 -2.82 25.35
C THR A 145 -9.20 -2.26 24.18
N PRO A 146 -8.73 -2.30 22.93
CA PRO A 146 -9.53 -1.95 21.78
C PRO A 146 -10.76 -2.86 21.66
N HIS A 147 -11.95 -2.30 21.47
CA HIS A 147 -13.19 -3.05 21.35
C HIS A 147 -14.01 -2.73 20.11
N PHE A 148 -13.77 -1.55 19.46
CA PHE A 148 -14.41 -1.18 18.21
C PHE A 148 -13.45 -0.40 17.32
N LEU A 149 -13.38 -0.77 16.04
CA LEU A 149 -12.59 -0.09 15.02
C LEU A 149 -13.50 0.26 13.84
N TYR A 150 -13.43 1.49 13.35
CA TYR A 150 -14.18 1.82 12.15
C TYR A 150 -13.46 2.84 11.28
N GLY A 151 -13.90 2.95 10.03
CA GLY A 151 -13.35 3.93 9.14
C GLY A 151 -13.77 3.79 7.69
N HIS A 152 -13.00 4.40 6.84
CA HIS A 152 -13.24 4.37 5.41
C HIS A 152 -11.95 4.64 4.63
N TYR A 153 -11.99 4.34 3.33
CA TYR A 153 -11.09 4.90 2.34
C TYR A 153 -11.90 5.30 1.11
N LEU A 154 -12.07 6.61 0.94
CA LEU A 154 -12.93 7.18 -0.09
C LEU A 154 -12.12 8.04 -1.06
N GLN A 155 -12.47 7.93 -2.34
CA GLN A 155 -11.88 8.69 -3.44
C GLN A 155 -12.95 9.03 -4.49
N ASP A 156 -12.71 10.01 -5.36
CA ASP A 156 -13.63 10.43 -6.42
C ASP A 156 -13.04 10.34 -7.85
N TRP A 157 -11.86 9.80 -8.00
CA TRP A 157 -11.16 9.81 -9.29
C TRP A 157 -11.76 8.88 -10.36
N LEU A 158 -12.69 7.99 -9.97
CA LEU A 158 -13.47 7.14 -10.86
C LEU A 158 -14.97 7.48 -10.85
N LEU A 159 -15.34 8.71 -10.48
CA LEU A 159 -16.74 9.12 -10.31
C LEU A 159 -17.52 9.18 -11.63
N LYS A 160 -16.89 9.52 -12.75
CA LYS A 160 -17.55 9.69 -14.04
C LYS A 160 -17.44 8.42 -14.89
N ASP A 161 -18.38 8.22 -15.80
CA ASP A 161 -18.35 7.13 -16.79
C ASP A 161 -17.17 7.27 -17.79
N THR A 162 -16.57 8.47 -17.90
CA THR A 162 -15.37 8.76 -18.66
C THR A 162 -14.07 8.47 -17.93
N ASP A 163 -14.12 8.23 -16.62
CA ASP A 163 -12.94 7.88 -15.84
C ASP A 163 -12.67 6.38 -16.00
N TYR A 164 -11.50 6.04 -16.53
CA TYR A 164 -11.10 4.66 -16.77
C TYR A 164 -9.67 4.41 -16.31
N SER A 165 -9.47 3.25 -15.73
CA SER A 165 -8.15 2.75 -15.33
C SER A 165 -8.03 1.26 -15.66
N TRP A 166 -6.81 0.79 -15.91
CA TRP A 166 -6.51 -0.64 -16.06
C TRP A 166 -6.92 -1.49 -14.85
N ARG A 167 -7.09 -0.87 -13.67
CA ARG A 167 -7.58 -1.54 -12.45
C ARG A 167 -9.01 -2.06 -12.58
N LEU A 168 -9.79 -1.48 -13.49
CA LEU A 168 -11.16 -1.92 -13.79
C LEU A 168 -11.22 -3.11 -14.75
N ASP A 169 -10.08 -3.47 -15.35
CA ASP A 169 -9.93 -4.64 -16.21
C ASP A 169 -9.49 -5.85 -15.34
N PRO A 170 -10.34 -6.89 -15.16
CA PRO A 170 -10.00 -8.03 -14.30
C PRO A 170 -8.74 -8.79 -14.74
N GLU A 171 -8.38 -8.75 -16.02
CA GLU A 171 -7.16 -9.38 -16.51
C GLU A 171 -5.89 -8.67 -16.04
N LYS A 172 -5.98 -7.36 -15.78
CA LYS A 172 -4.85 -6.51 -15.36
C LYS A 172 -4.88 -6.16 -13.87
N GLY A 173 -6.05 -5.81 -13.35
CA GLY A 173 -6.27 -5.41 -11.97
C GLY A 173 -6.48 -6.57 -11.02
N GLY A 174 -7.02 -7.69 -11.52
CA GLY A 174 -7.45 -8.81 -10.72
C GLY A 174 -8.96 -8.82 -10.46
N PRO A 175 -9.42 -9.68 -9.55
CA PRO A 175 -10.87 -9.89 -9.29
C PRO A 175 -11.53 -8.74 -8.50
N SER A 176 -10.79 -7.72 -8.09
CA SER A 176 -11.24 -6.61 -7.24
C SER A 176 -10.64 -5.29 -7.71
N SER A 177 -11.38 -4.21 -7.59
CA SER A 177 -10.91 -2.84 -7.85
C SER A 177 -10.76 -2.05 -6.54
N ALA A 178 -11.82 -1.45 -6.02
CA ALA A 178 -11.75 -0.58 -4.84
C ALA A 178 -11.24 -1.32 -3.59
N LEU A 179 -11.67 -2.55 -3.32
CA LEU A 179 -11.17 -3.33 -2.18
C LEU A 179 -9.67 -3.65 -2.31
N GLY A 180 -9.26 -4.15 -3.48
CA GLY A 180 -7.84 -4.49 -3.74
C GLY A 180 -6.94 -3.27 -3.72
N ASP A 181 -7.39 -2.16 -4.33
CA ASP A 181 -6.59 -0.93 -4.44
C ASP A 181 -6.53 -0.16 -3.12
N ILE A 182 -7.68 0.14 -2.49
CA ILE A 182 -7.76 1.00 -1.30
C ILE A 182 -8.23 0.28 -0.03
N GLY A 183 -9.09 -0.73 -0.13
CA GLY A 183 -9.55 -1.49 1.04
C GLY A 183 -8.42 -2.26 1.73
N SER A 184 -7.46 -2.78 0.96
CA SER A 184 -6.26 -3.44 1.47
C SER A 184 -5.44 -2.53 2.41
N HIS A 185 -5.36 -1.23 2.12
CA HIS A 185 -4.70 -0.25 2.98
C HIS A 185 -5.41 -0.06 4.33
N TRP A 186 -6.76 0.00 4.33
CA TRP A 186 -7.49 0.12 5.59
C TRP A 186 -7.28 -1.13 6.47
N CYS A 187 -7.39 -2.32 5.86
CA CYS A 187 -7.16 -3.58 6.56
C CYS A 187 -5.75 -3.70 7.12
N ASP A 188 -4.75 -3.29 6.35
CA ASP A 188 -3.36 -3.25 6.78
C ASP A 188 -3.16 -2.28 7.93
N LEU A 189 -3.66 -1.03 7.78
CA LEU A 189 -3.50 0.03 8.77
C LEU A 189 -4.14 -0.34 10.10
N ALA A 190 -5.37 -0.87 10.09
CA ALA A 190 -6.09 -1.29 11.29
C ALA A 190 -5.31 -2.36 12.08
N GLN A 191 -4.77 -3.37 11.39
CA GLN A 191 -3.96 -4.41 12.01
C GLN A 191 -2.59 -3.88 12.46
N HIS A 192 -1.95 -3.01 11.66
CA HIS A 192 -0.66 -2.43 12.00
C HIS A 192 -0.73 -1.57 13.27
N VAL A 193 -1.72 -0.67 13.34
CA VAL A 193 -1.84 0.29 14.46
C VAL A 193 -2.21 -0.41 15.77
N THR A 194 -3.09 -1.42 15.72
CA THR A 194 -3.60 -2.09 16.91
C THR A 194 -2.82 -3.35 17.32
N GLY A 195 -2.11 -3.96 16.38
CA GLY A 195 -1.53 -5.30 16.57
C GLY A 195 -2.55 -6.44 16.49
N LEU A 196 -3.84 -6.13 16.36
CA LEU A 196 -4.92 -7.12 16.23
C LEU A 196 -4.94 -7.75 14.85
N ARG A 197 -5.57 -8.93 14.73
CA ARG A 197 -5.76 -9.64 13.48
C ARG A 197 -7.24 -9.73 13.12
N ILE A 198 -7.58 -9.34 11.88
CA ILE A 198 -8.91 -9.58 11.32
C ILE A 198 -9.07 -11.10 11.13
N THR A 199 -10.12 -11.68 11.70
CA THR A 199 -10.39 -13.13 11.68
C THR A 199 -11.59 -13.50 10.85
N HIS A 200 -12.58 -12.63 10.74
CA HIS A 200 -13.78 -12.83 9.93
C HIS A 200 -14.21 -11.51 9.30
N VAL A 201 -14.82 -11.62 8.13
CA VAL A 201 -15.38 -10.49 7.39
C VAL A 201 -16.81 -10.83 6.93
N LEU A 202 -17.64 -9.79 6.78
CA LEU A 202 -18.91 -9.82 6.06
C LEU A 202 -18.89 -8.63 5.11
N GLY A 203 -19.00 -8.87 3.81
CA GLY A 203 -18.88 -7.85 2.77
C GLY A 203 -20.16 -7.68 1.96
N ASP A 204 -20.51 -6.43 1.69
CA ASP A 204 -21.44 -6.01 0.66
C ASP A 204 -20.69 -5.16 -0.36
N ILE A 205 -20.73 -5.53 -1.64
CA ILE A 205 -19.98 -4.87 -2.71
C ILE A 205 -20.93 -4.43 -3.82
N ALA A 206 -20.59 -3.34 -4.48
CA ALA A 206 -21.38 -2.83 -5.60
C ALA A 206 -20.52 -2.31 -6.75
N THR A 207 -20.97 -2.54 -7.98
CA THR A 207 -20.51 -1.85 -9.18
C THR A 207 -21.55 -0.77 -9.51
N VAL A 208 -21.30 0.46 -9.07
CA VAL A 208 -22.23 1.60 -9.22
C VAL A 208 -22.25 2.06 -10.68
N ILE A 209 -21.06 2.19 -11.29
CA ILE A 209 -20.91 2.61 -12.68
C ILE A 209 -20.64 1.37 -13.55
N LYS A 210 -21.72 0.76 -14.02
CA LYS A 210 -21.69 -0.52 -14.76
C LYS A 210 -21.09 -0.45 -16.15
N LYS A 211 -21.03 0.72 -16.76
CA LYS A 211 -20.44 0.94 -18.09
C LYS A 211 -19.53 2.14 -18.06
N ARG A 212 -18.37 2.03 -18.71
CA ARG A 212 -17.42 3.13 -18.81
C ARG A 212 -16.87 3.29 -20.22
N LYS A 213 -16.50 4.52 -20.55
CA LYS A 213 -15.84 4.90 -21.80
C LYS A 213 -14.34 4.67 -21.66
N LYS A 214 -13.86 3.54 -22.19
CA LYS A 214 -12.43 3.18 -22.22
C LYS A 214 -11.75 3.92 -23.37
N PRO A 215 -10.73 4.75 -23.14
CA PRO A 215 -9.93 5.37 -24.20
C PRO A 215 -9.20 4.31 -25.03
N LEU A 216 -9.08 4.51 -26.36
CA LEU A 216 -8.33 3.60 -27.23
C LEU A 216 -6.81 3.71 -27.09
N GLY A 217 -6.29 4.73 -26.38
CA GLY A 217 -4.87 4.90 -26.07
C GLY A 217 -4.50 4.55 -24.63
N SER A 218 -3.20 4.42 -24.34
CA SER A 218 -2.69 4.23 -22.98
C SER A 218 -2.81 5.55 -22.19
N ARG A 219 -3.29 5.45 -20.93
CA ARG A 219 -3.31 6.57 -19.97
C ARG A 219 -2.75 6.13 -18.65
N ASP A 220 -2.05 7.05 -18.00
CA ASP A 220 -1.62 6.87 -16.61
C ASP A 220 -2.80 7.05 -15.63
N ALA A 221 -2.69 6.45 -14.45
CA ALA A 221 -3.66 6.65 -13.39
C ALA A 221 -3.75 8.14 -13.01
N PHE A 222 -4.96 8.62 -12.69
CA PHE A 222 -5.26 10.02 -12.31
C PHE A 222 -5.11 11.07 -13.42
N GLN A 223 -4.87 10.69 -14.68
CA GLN A 223 -4.90 11.65 -15.79
C GLN A 223 -6.34 11.92 -16.25
N ALA A 224 -6.77 13.19 -16.15
CA ALA A 224 -8.01 13.66 -16.75
C ALA A 224 -7.79 13.92 -18.25
N GLY A 225 -8.76 13.58 -19.08
CA GLY A 225 -8.72 13.90 -20.50
C GLY A 225 -9.83 13.19 -21.26
N THR A 226 -10.36 13.83 -22.28
CA THR A 226 -11.29 13.25 -23.24
C THR A 226 -10.50 12.76 -24.46
N SER A 227 -10.61 11.47 -24.80
CA SER A 227 -10.28 10.97 -26.13
C SER A 227 -11.57 10.97 -26.93
N ASP A 228 -11.53 11.41 -28.17
CA ASP A 228 -12.70 11.40 -29.08
C ASP A 228 -13.07 9.95 -29.49
N GLU A 229 -12.10 9.01 -29.40
CA GLU A 229 -12.32 7.60 -29.69
C GLU A 229 -12.31 6.78 -28.39
N VAL A 230 -13.46 6.20 -28.07
CA VAL A 230 -13.67 5.40 -26.85
C VAL A 230 -14.46 4.13 -27.16
N ASP A 231 -14.13 3.05 -26.45
CA ASP A 231 -14.97 1.86 -26.38
C ASP A 231 -15.84 1.89 -25.11
N VAL A 232 -17.11 1.56 -25.22
CA VAL A 232 -17.97 1.38 -24.05
C VAL A 232 -17.81 -0.04 -23.55
N VAL A 233 -17.27 -0.18 -22.32
CA VAL A 233 -16.98 -1.48 -21.72
C VAL A 233 -17.86 -1.71 -20.47
N ASP A 234 -18.28 -2.95 -20.26
CA ASP A 234 -18.95 -3.39 -19.04
C ASP A 234 -17.95 -3.57 -17.92
N ILE A 235 -18.23 -3.01 -16.76
CA ILE A 235 -17.41 -3.13 -15.55
C ILE A 235 -17.91 -4.31 -14.71
N LYS A 236 -17.01 -5.19 -14.32
CA LYS A 236 -17.30 -6.43 -13.56
C LYS A 236 -16.73 -6.45 -12.15
N VAL A 237 -15.93 -5.46 -11.80
CA VAL A 237 -15.31 -5.30 -10.47
C VAL A 237 -16.01 -4.20 -9.69
N GLU A 238 -15.96 -4.26 -8.39
CA GLU A 238 -16.60 -3.30 -7.51
C GLU A 238 -15.88 -1.94 -7.49
N ASP A 239 -16.65 -0.87 -7.39
CA ASP A 239 -16.19 0.49 -7.15
C ASP A 239 -16.59 1.01 -5.75
N LEU A 240 -17.39 0.20 -5.00
CA LEU A 240 -17.85 0.45 -3.64
C LEU A 240 -17.91 -0.84 -2.84
N ALA A 241 -17.55 -0.80 -1.56
CA ALA A 241 -17.80 -1.88 -0.60
C ALA A 241 -18.08 -1.34 0.81
N CYS A 242 -18.99 -2.04 1.52
CA CYS A 242 -19.24 -1.90 2.96
C CYS A 242 -18.90 -3.22 3.64
N VAL A 243 -18.07 -3.19 4.68
CA VAL A 243 -17.52 -4.40 5.29
C VAL A 243 -17.63 -4.35 6.81
N LEU A 244 -18.13 -5.43 7.41
CA LEU A 244 -18.04 -5.69 8.84
C LEU A 244 -16.88 -6.63 9.12
N VAL A 245 -16.16 -6.42 10.23
CA VAL A 245 -14.99 -7.22 10.61
C VAL A 245 -15.04 -7.68 12.06
N ARG A 246 -14.42 -8.84 12.34
CA ARG A 246 -14.14 -9.34 13.68
C ARG A 246 -12.65 -9.51 13.86
N PHE A 247 -12.16 -9.14 15.04
CA PHE A 247 -10.76 -9.26 15.42
C PHE A 247 -10.54 -10.41 16.41
N ASP A 248 -9.30 -10.84 16.52
CA ASP A 248 -8.86 -11.99 17.33
C ASP A 248 -9.06 -11.77 18.85
N ASN A 249 -9.04 -10.51 19.32
CA ASN A 249 -9.35 -10.17 20.71
C ASN A 249 -10.87 -10.07 21.02
N GLY A 250 -11.72 -10.34 20.04
CA GLY A 250 -13.17 -10.19 20.14
C GLY A 250 -13.72 -8.80 19.76
N ALA A 251 -12.88 -7.83 19.44
CA ALA A 251 -13.32 -6.53 18.93
C ALA A 251 -14.13 -6.65 17.65
N ARG A 252 -14.98 -5.67 17.40
CA ARG A 252 -15.78 -5.53 16.19
C ARG A 252 -15.32 -4.32 15.41
N GLY A 253 -15.62 -4.31 14.13
CA GLY A 253 -15.33 -3.13 13.32
C GLY A 253 -16.14 -3.08 12.04
N SER A 254 -16.03 -1.95 11.36
CA SER A 254 -16.62 -1.71 10.05
C SER A 254 -15.78 -0.74 9.23
N PHE A 255 -15.77 -0.94 7.93
CA PHE A 255 -15.19 0.06 7.03
C PHE A 255 -15.94 0.11 5.71
N SER A 256 -15.84 1.25 5.04
CA SER A 256 -16.35 1.44 3.69
C SER A 256 -15.23 1.88 2.77
N VAL A 257 -15.23 1.41 1.53
CA VAL A 257 -14.34 1.89 0.49
C VAL A 257 -15.14 2.29 -0.74
N GLY A 258 -14.68 3.32 -1.44
CA GLY A 258 -15.33 3.73 -2.68
C GLY A 258 -14.43 4.67 -3.48
N GLN A 259 -14.40 4.46 -4.80
CA GLN A 259 -13.65 5.31 -5.74
C GLN A 259 -14.58 6.23 -6.55
N VAL A 260 -15.85 6.27 -6.15
CA VAL A 260 -16.94 7.05 -6.77
C VAL A 260 -17.60 8.04 -5.79
N CYS A 261 -16.85 8.45 -4.76
CA CYS A 261 -17.34 9.29 -3.66
C CYS A 261 -16.93 10.75 -3.86
N GLY A 262 -17.78 11.53 -4.53
CA GLY A 262 -17.50 12.92 -4.87
C GLY A 262 -17.05 13.78 -3.68
N GLY A 263 -15.95 14.52 -3.85
CA GLY A 263 -15.38 15.42 -2.83
C GLY A 263 -14.26 14.81 -1.98
N HIS A 264 -14.15 13.48 -1.90
CA HIS A 264 -13.04 12.79 -1.22
C HIS A 264 -11.89 12.56 -2.21
N LYS A 265 -10.69 13.08 -1.92
CA LYS A 265 -9.56 12.97 -2.83
C LYS A 265 -8.68 11.76 -2.52
N ASN A 266 -8.35 11.57 -1.25
CA ASN A 266 -7.58 10.44 -0.76
C ASN A 266 -7.87 10.18 0.72
N ASP A 267 -9.14 10.04 1.07
CA ASP A 267 -9.65 10.09 2.44
C ASP A 267 -9.64 8.70 3.09
N LEU A 268 -8.47 8.29 3.56
CA LEU A 268 -8.31 7.14 4.43
C LEU A 268 -8.47 7.59 5.89
N MET A 269 -9.43 7.03 6.61
CA MET A 269 -9.68 7.29 8.02
C MET A 269 -9.75 5.98 8.82
N LEU A 270 -9.08 5.96 9.97
CA LEU A 270 -9.19 4.89 10.97
C LEU A 270 -9.45 5.50 12.34
N GLU A 271 -10.50 5.03 13.02
CA GLU A 271 -10.75 5.31 14.43
C GLU A 271 -10.74 4.02 15.23
N VAL A 272 -10.05 4.04 16.37
CA VAL A 272 -9.94 2.92 17.32
C VAL A 272 -10.53 3.36 18.64
N CYS A 273 -11.61 2.70 19.07
CA CYS A 273 -12.24 2.92 20.37
C CYS A 273 -11.76 1.85 21.34
N GLY A 274 -11.13 2.29 22.42
CA GLY A 274 -10.67 1.44 23.51
C GLY A 274 -11.43 1.67 24.80
N ALA A 275 -11.17 0.86 25.82
CA ALA A 275 -11.87 0.91 27.10
C ALA A 275 -11.61 2.18 27.92
N LYS A 276 -10.58 2.97 27.60
CA LYS A 276 -10.20 4.20 28.34
C LYS A 276 -10.31 5.46 27.47
N ALA A 277 -10.03 5.35 26.18
CA ALA A 277 -9.98 6.47 25.24
C ALA A 277 -10.19 5.97 23.81
N SER A 278 -10.42 6.90 22.88
CA SER A 278 -10.48 6.65 21.45
C SER A 278 -9.37 7.43 20.74
N LEU A 279 -8.97 6.96 19.57
CA LEU A 279 -7.96 7.59 18.76
C LEU A 279 -8.38 7.56 17.29
N ARG A 280 -8.22 8.68 16.56
CA ARG A 280 -8.53 8.77 15.13
C ARG A 280 -7.41 9.44 14.37
N TRP A 281 -7.01 8.79 13.28
CA TRP A 281 -6.13 9.36 12.27
C TRP A 281 -6.85 9.44 10.92
N ARG A 282 -6.54 10.49 10.14
CA ARG A 282 -7.09 10.72 8.81
C ARG A 282 -6.01 11.18 7.86
N GLN A 283 -5.94 10.59 6.68
CA GLN A 283 -4.89 10.87 5.71
C GLN A 283 -4.95 12.32 5.17
N GLU A 284 -6.15 12.87 4.95
CA GLU A 284 -6.29 14.27 4.51
C GLU A 284 -6.01 15.31 5.61
N ALA A 285 -5.82 14.87 6.87
CA ALA A 285 -5.31 15.64 8.00
C ALA A 285 -4.15 14.88 8.68
N GLN A 286 -3.22 14.37 7.90
CA GLN A 286 -2.26 13.32 8.30
C GLN A 286 -1.22 13.74 9.34
N ASN A 287 -1.08 15.05 9.60
CA ASN A 287 -0.20 15.60 10.64
C ASN A 287 -0.91 15.82 11.99
N GLU A 288 -2.10 15.26 12.13
CA GLU A 288 -2.91 15.36 13.34
C GLU A 288 -3.35 13.99 13.83
N LEU A 289 -3.47 13.86 15.15
CA LEU A 289 -4.03 12.69 15.81
C LEU A 289 -5.06 13.16 16.83
N TRP A 290 -6.34 12.84 16.57
CA TRP A 290 -7.39 13.12 17.52
C TRP A 290 -7.43 12.04 18.62
N ILE A 291 -7.53 12.47 19.88
CA ILE A 291 -7.64 11.60 21.05
C ILE A 291 -8.91 11.95 21.81
N GLY A 292 -9.85 11.02 21.88
CA GLY A 292 -11.13 11.19 22.52
C GLY A 292 -11.13 10.71 23.97
N HIS A 293 -11.62 11.53 24.87
CA HIS A 293 -11.71 11.24 26.30
C HIS A 293 -13.15 11.31 26.78
N ARG A 294 -13.45 10.53 27.84
CA ARG A 294 -14.77 10.59 28.49
C ARG A 294 -14.85 11.70 29.53
N ASP A 295 -13.81 11.84 30.36
CA ASP A 295 -13.86 12.62 31.58
C ASP A 295 -13.05 13.91 31.51
N LYS A 296 -12.56 14.29 30.33
CA LYS A 296 -11.90 15.56 30.01
C LYS A 296 -12.15 15.95 28.57
N ALA A 297 -11.71 17.14 28.17
CA ALA A 297 -11.79 17.60 26.78
C ALA A 297 -11.00 16.69 25.84
N ASN A 298 -11.51 16.50 24.61
CA ASN A 298 -10.77 15.80 23.56
C ASN A 298 -9.54 16.62 23.15
N GLU A 299 -8.51 15.94 22.68
CA GLU A 299 -7.24 16.51 22.28
C GLU A 299 -7.00 16.29 20.78
N VAL A 300 -6.28 17.23 20.16
CA VAL A 300 -5.69 17.05 18.83
C VAL A 300 -4.19 17.23 19.01
N LEU A 301 -3.45 16.14 18.87
CA LEU A 301 -2.00 16.15 18.87
C LEU A 301 -1.53 16.50 17.44
N ALA A 302 -0.94 17.70 17.29
CA ALA A 302 -0.28 18.07 16.05
C ALA A 302 1.11 17.44 15.95
N LYS A 303 1.54 17.10 14.73
CA LYS A 303 2.86 16.56 14.46
C LYS A 303 3.94 17.57 14.84
N ASP A 304 4.64 17.27 15.92
CA ASP A 304 5.85 17.96 16.36
C ASP A 304 6.79 16.91 16.95
N PRO A 305 8.03 16.75 16.43
CA PRO A 305 8.97 15.75 16.93
C PRO A 305 9.20 15.82 18.44
N SER A 306 9.10 17.02 19.06
CA SER A 306 9.27 17.19 20.50
C SER A 306 8.12 16.61 21.34
N LEU A 307 6.93 16.48 20.74
CA LEU A 307 5.72 15.98 21.39
C LEU A 307 5.47 14.49 21.12
N LEU A 308 6.17 13.91 20.14
CA LEU A 308 5.99 12.50 19.79
C LEU A 308 6.78 11.58 20.72
N ASP A 309 6.21 10.40 20.98
CA ASP A 309 6.87 9.31 21.68
C ASP A 309 8.12 8.82 20.91
N ALA A 310 9.06 8.22 21.63
CA ALA A 310 10.32 7.73 21.06
C ALA A 310 10.12 6.78 19.87
N GLY A 311 9.06 5.97 19.88
CA GLY A 311 8.72 5.03 18.80
C GLY A 311 8.24 5.72 17.50
N ALA A 312 7.80 6.97 17.58
CA ALA A 312 7.29 7.74 16.44
C ALA A 312 8.23 8.88 16.03
N ARG A 313 8.93 9.47 16.99
CA ARG A 313 9.78 10.66 16.81
C ARG A 313 10.80 10.52 15.69
N GLY A 314 11.42 9.33 15.54
CA GLY A 314 12.43 9.07 14.51
C GLY A 314 11.91 9.10 13.07
N TYR A 315 10.60 9.18 12.88
CA TYR A 315 9.94 9.23 11.57
C TYR A 315 9.41 10.61 11.21
N ALA A 316 9.47 11.57 12.15
CA ALA A 316 9.19 12.98 11.90
C ALA A 316 10.52 13.74 11.72
N HIS A 317 10.71 14.35 10.55
CA HIS A 317 11.98 14.96 10.15
C HIS A 317 11.94 16.48 10.12
N LEU A 318 10.75 17.05 10.06
CA LEU A 318 10.54 18.50 10.03
C LEU A 318 10.01 19.01 11.37
N PRO A 319 10.35 20.25 11.79
CA PRO A 319 9.82 20.86 13.00
C PRO A 319 8.29 20.92 13.00
N GLY A 320 7.71 21.18 14.16
CA GLY A 320 6.28 21.45 14.31
C GLY A 320 5.80 22.53 13.32
N GLY A 321 4.57 22.38 12.80
CA GLY A 321 4.00 23.28 11.81
C GLY A 321 4.44 23.06 10.35
N HIS A 322 5.52 22.32 10.10
CA HIS A 322 5.92 21.91 8.74
C HIS A 322 5.27 20.56 8.42
N GLN A 323 4.55 20.51 7.31
CA GLN A 323 3.81 19.33 6.91
C GLN A 323 4.73 18.22 6.38
N GLU A 324 4.53 17.01 6.87
CA GLU A 324 5.12 15.78 6.31
C GLU A 324 3.98 14.94 5.73
N ALA A 325 4.16 14.49 4.49
CA ALA A 325 3.08 13.99 3.68
C ALA A 325 3.31 12.55 3.22
N TRP A 326 2.51 12.11 2.26
CA TRP A 326 2.54 10.78 1.66
C TRP A 326 3.95 10.36 1.21
N ALA A 327 4.70 11.28 0.57
CA ALA A 327 6.07 11.02 0.11
C ALA A 327 7.06 10.80 1.26
N ASP A 328 6.87 11.48 2.39
CA ASP A 328 7.72 11.32 3.58
C ASP A 328 7.45 9.97 4.25
N ALA A 329 6.18 9.58 4.35
CA ALA A 329 5.78 8.27 4.84
C ALA A 329 6.38 7.14 3.96
N PHE A 330 6.33 7.30 2.64
CA PHE A 330 6.92 6.35 1.70
C PHE A 330 8.44 6.24 1.90
N CYS A 331 9.14 7.38 2.05
CA CYS A 331 10.57 7.43 2.33
C CYS A 331 10.92 6.75 3.66
N ASN A 332 10.10 6.91 4.70
CA ASN A 332 10.31 6.25 5.99
C ASN A 332 10.25 4.72 5.87
N VAL A 333 9.27 4.19 5.13
CA VAL A 333 9.18 2.73 4.86
C VAL A 333 10.43 2.26 4.11
N MET A 334 10.84 2.96 3.05
CA MET A 334 12.03 2.60 2.30
C MET A 334 13.30 2.63 3.15
N ARG A 335 13.43 3.62 4.03
CA ARG A 335 14.58 3.71 4.95
C ARG A 335 14.73 2.47 5.81
N GLU A 336 13.65 1.97 6.38
CA GLU A 336 13.71 0.77 7.23
C GLU A 336 14.02 -0.50 6.42
N ILE A 337 13.44 -0.65 5.23
CA ILE A 337 13.74 -1.77 4.34
C ILE A 337 15.23 -1.77 3.96
N TYR A 338 15.73 -0.63 3.51
CA TYR A 338 17.12 -0.53 3.06
C TYR A 338 18.15 -0.60 4.21
N ARG A 339 17.77 -0.23 5.44
CA ARG A 339 18.58 -0.48 6.63
C ARG A 339 18.75 -1.98 6.89
N CYS A 340 17.70 -2.76 6.75
CA CYS A 340 17.78 -4.22 6.88
C CYS A 340 18.67 -4.83 5.80
N ILE A 341 18.56 -4.37 4.55
CA ILE A 341 19.42 -4.82 3.45
C ILE A 341 20.89 -4.45 3.71
N ALA A 342 21.15 -3.21 4.13
CA ALA A 342 22.50 -2.70 4.40
C ALA A 342 23.19 -3.38 5.58
N ALA A 343 22.44 -3.98 6.50
CA ALA A 343 22.98 -4.74 7.62
C ALA A 343 23.70 -6.02 7.17
N GLY A 344 23.36 -6.53 5.98
CA GLY A 344 23.95 -7.78 5.44
C GLY A 344 23.39 -9.04 6.11
N PRO A 345 23.75 -10.21 5.53
CA PRO A 345 23.28 -11.49 6.08
C PRO A 345 24.01 -11.87 7.39
N PRO A 346 23.36 -12.53 8.35
CA PRO A 346 21.91 -12.82 8.34
C PRO A 346 21.10 -11.54 8.47
N TYR A 347 20.15 -11.32 7.52
CA TYR A 347 19.37 -10.10 7.50
C TYR A 347 18.46 -10.01 8.74
N PRO A 348 18.38 -8.84 9.41
CA PRO A 348 17.46 -8.64 10.50
C PRO A 348 16.01 -8.71 10.00
N ALA A 349 15.09 -9.10 10.88
CA ALA A 349 13.67 -9.02 10.56
C ALA A 349 13.26 -7.57 10.27
N LEU A 350 12.40 -7.39 9.27
CA LEU A 350 11.82 -6.08 8.99
C LEU A 350 11.08 -5.56 10.24
N PRO A 351 11.28 -4.29 10.62
CA PRO A 351 10.52 -3.69 11.70
C PRO A 351 9.05 -3.58 11.30
N PRO A 352 8.12 -3.53 12.28
CA PRO A 352 6.68 -3.54 12.00
C PRO A 352 6.19 -2.48 11.00
N MET A 353 6.90 -1.35 10.88
CA MET A 353 6.58 -0.31 9.92
C MET A 353 6.79 -0.75 8.46
N ALA A 354 7.77 -1.60 8.19
CA ALA A 354 7.98 -2.16 6.85
C ALA A 354 7.16 -3.45 6.72
N ALA A 355 6.13 -3.42 5.90
CA ALA A 355 5.27 -4.59 5.70
C ALA A 355 6.02 -5.71 4.99
N THR A 356 5.89 -6.92 5.51
CA THR A 356 6.48 -8.14 4.97
C THR A 356 5.60 -8.74 3.86
N PHE A 357 6.10 -9.72 3.12
CA PHE A 357 5.27 -10.51 2.20
C PHE A 357 4.17 -11.29 2.93
N GLU A 358 4.35 -11.67 4.20
CA GLU A 358 3.27 -12.27 4.99
C GLU A 358 2.14 -11.27 5.26
N ASP A 359 2.46 -9.99 5.52
CA ASP A 359 1.45 -8.93 5.61
C ASP A 359 0.73 -8.73 4.27
N GLY A 360 1.46 -8.75 3.15
CA GLY A 360 0.90 -8.70 1.80
C GLY A 360 -0.04 -9.87 1.50
N PHE A 361 0.38 -11.10 1.82
CA PHE A 361 -0.47 -12.29 1.70
C PHE A 361 -1.74 -12.16 2.54
N ARG A 362 -1.60 -11.68 3.78
CA ARG A 362 -2.75 -11.49 4.66
C ARG A 362 -3.74 -10.46 4.10
N ALA A 363 -3.24 -9.35 3.56
CA ALA A 363 -4.09 -8.35 2.90
C ALA A 363 -4.84 -8.96 1.69
N ASN A 364 -4.17 -9.72 0.83
CA ASN A 364 -4.80 -10.44 -0.26
C ASN A 364 -5.88 -11.42 0.25
N ARG A 365 -5.59 -12.20 1.31
CA ARG A 365 -6.56 -13.16 1.86
C ARG A 365 -7.80 -12.49 2.44
N ILE A 366 -7.64 -11.29 3.05
CA ILE A 366 -8.77 -10.50 3.53
C ILE A 366 -9.65 -10.04 2.36
N VAL A 367 -9.05 -9.53 1.29
CA VAL A 367 -9.77 -9.12 0.08
C VAL A 367 -10.51 -10.31 -0.54
N ASP A 368 -9.85 -11.45 -0.73
CA ASP A 368 -10.48 -12.66 -1.25
C ASP A 368 -11.68 -13.07 -0.38
N ALA A 369 -11.54 -13.04 0.96
CA ALA A 369 -12.61 -13.39 1.88
C ALA A 369 -13.81 -12.42 1.83
N ILE A 370 -13.58 -11.14 1.57
CA ILE A 370 -14.66 -10.16 1.39
C ILE A 370 -15.42 -10.45 0.09
N LEU A 371 -14.73 -10.77 -1.00
CA LEU A 371 -15.35 -11.17 -2.26
C LEU A 371 -16.14 -12.48 -2.12
N GLU A 372 -15.56 -13.49 -1.42
CA GLU A 372 -16.26 -14.75 -1.08
C GLU A 372 -17.53 -14.48 -0.29
N SER A 373 -17.46 -13.63 0.75
CA SER A 373 -18.61 -13.23 1.58
C SER A 373 -19.72 -12.58 0.74
N ALA A 374 -19.35 -11.64 -0.12
CA ALA A 374 -20.32 -10.95 -0.98
C ALA A 374 -20.99 -11.90 -1.99
N ALA A 375 -20.22 -12.83 -2.56
CA ALA A 375 -20.74 -13.84 -3.47
C ALA A 375 -21.70 -14.83 -2.78
N ASP A 376 -21.54 -15.06 -1.47
CA ASP A 376 -22.41 -15.90 -0.63
C ASP A 376 -23.50 -15.07 0.10
N GLY A 377 -23.95 -13.99 -0.53
CA GLY A 377 -25.07 -13.16 -0.03
C GLY A 377 -24.77 -12.40 1.28
N GLY A 378 -23.51 -12.13 1.59
CA GLY A 378 -23.11 -11.42 2.81
C GLY A 378 -22.95 -12.35 4.02
N ALA A 379 -22.51 -13.58 3.82
CA ALA A 379 -22.21 -14.50 4.91
C ALA A 379 -20.86 -14.17 5.59
N TRP A 380 -20.77 -14.42 6.93
CA TRP A 380 -19.51 -14.28 7.64
C TRP A 380 -18.46 -15.29 7.13
N THR A 381 -17.40 -14.79 6.54
CA THR A 381 -16.31 -15.60 5.99
C THR A 381 -15.07 -15.50 6.87
N ARG A 382 -14.42 -16.63 7.13
CA ARG A 382 -13.18 -16.72 7.92
C ARG A 382 -11.95 -16.40 7.06
N ILE A 383 -10.96 -15.69 7.66
CA ILE A 383 -9.66 -15.35 7.04
C ILE A 383 -8.68 -16.53 7.15
#